data_26e912a2a3a182866d35ecb6eaa312e1
#
_entry.id   26e912a2a3a182866d35ecb6eaa312e1
#
_cell.length_a   1.000
_cell.length_b   1.000
_cell.length_c   1.000
_cell.angle_alpha   90.00
_cell.angle_beta   90.00
_cell.angle_gamma   90.00
#
_symmetry.space_group_name_H-M   'P 1'
#
loop_
_entity.id
_entity.type
_entity.pdbx_description
1 polymer ?
#
loop_
_entity_poly.entity_id
_entity_poly.type
_entity_poly.pdbx_seq_one_letter_code
_entity_poly.pdbx_strand_id
1 'polypeptide(L)'
;MPPRDSGPDVTHADFDAEPAWTPPSWEQIVEEHSPRVYRLAYRLSGNRHDAEDLTQETFVRVFRSLSSYQPGTFEGWLHRITTNLFLDSARRKSRIRFEALGEDDGARLVTPSGRGTPERGFEHQNLDYDVQAALDALSPEYRAAVVLCDIEGLSYEEIAATLGIKMGTVRSRIHRARAQLRSALAHRAQSVEVG
;
A
#
# COMPACT_ATOMS: atom_id res chain seq x y z
N MET A 1 -57.94 18.93 -53.19
CA MET A 1 -56.54 18.79 -52.75
C MET A 1 -56.40 19.55 -51.43
N PRO A 2 -56.39 18.87 -50.24
CA PRO A 2 -56.23 19.52 -48.95
C PRO A 2 -54.74 19.73 -48.61
N PRO A 3 -54.43 20.73 -47.80
CA PRO A 3 -53.08 21.06 -47.47
C PRO A 3 -52.44 20.03 -46.51
N ARG A 4 -51.15 19.80 -46.69
CA ARG A 4 -50.33 18.92 -45.86
C ARG A 4 -50.05 19.57 -44.51
N ASP A 5 -50.46 18.86 -43.48
CA ASP A 5 -50.15 19.18 -42.09
C ASP A 5 -48.63 19.00 -41.84
N SER A 6 -48.02 20.08 -41.43
CA SER A 6 -46.62 20.12 -41.04
C SER A 6 -46.55 19.68 -39.56
N GLY A 7 -46.17 18.43 -39.32
CA GLY A 7 -45.93 17.93 -37.99
C GLY A 7 -44.79 18.70 -37.29
N PRO A 8 -44.79 18.76 -35.96
CA PRO A 8 -43.78 19.53 -35.21
C PRO A 8 -42.41 18.91 -35.36
N ASP A 9 -41.49 19.80 -35.64
CA ASP A 9 -40.04 19.55 -35.65
C ASP A 9 -39.58 19.07 -34.26
N VAL A 10 -39.27 17.79 -34.17
CA VAL A 10 -38.73 17.20 -32.94
C VAL A 10 -37.24 17.65 -32.88
N THR A 11 -37.03 18.79 -32.25
CA THR A 11 -35.70 19.23 -31.81
C THR A 11 -35.02 18.06 -31.08
N HIS A 12 -33.97 17.56 -31.66
CA HIS A 12 -33.05 16.65 -31.00
C HIS A 12 -32.60 17.33 -29.68
N ALA A 13 -33.13 16.81 -28.56
CA ALA A 13 -32.61 17.13 -27.25
C ALA A 13 -31.14 16.78 -27.28
N ASP A 14 -30.31 17.79 -27.03
CA ASP A 14 -28.88 17.62 -26.71
C ASP A 14 -28.82 16.60 -25.59
N PHE A 15 -28.39 15.41 -25.91
CA PHE A 15 -27.91 14.47 -24.92
C PHE A 15 -26.69 15.16 -24.31
N ASP A 16 -26.87 15.67 -23.09
CA ASP A 16 -25.78 16.17 -22.25
C ASP A 16 -24.65 15.15 -22.30
N ALA A 17 -23.61 15.49 -23.04
CA ALA A 17 -22.39 14.72 -23.04
C ALA A 17 -21.91 14.71 -21.59
N GLU A 18 -21.88 13.54 -20.96
CA GLU A 18 -21.28 13.38 -19.64
C GLU A 18 -19.93 14.12 -19.62
N PRO A 19 -19.65 14.93 -18.60
CA PRO A 19 -18.43 15.70 -18.57
C PRO A 19 -17.25 14.75 -18.76
N ALA A 20 -16.52 14.93 -19.84
CA ALA A 20 -15.35 14.13 -20.15
C ALA A 20 -14.46 14.09 -18.92
N TRP A 21 -14.18 12.88 -18.40
CA TRP A 21 -13.31 12.70 -17.25
C TRP A 21 -12.00 13.47 -17.44
N THR A 22 -11.81 14.50 -16.64
CA THR A 22 -10.58 15.29 -16.64
C THR A 22 -9.68 14.69 -15.57
N PRO A 23 -8.48 14.23 -15.91
CA PRO A 23 -7.56 13.75 -14.90
C PRO A 23 -7.30 14.85 -13.88
N PRO A 24 -7.29 14.54 -12.56
CA PRO A 24 -6.97 15.53 -11.53
C PRO A 24 -5.58 16.13 -11.78
N SER A 25 -5.36 17.38 -11.35
CA SER A 25 -4.03 17.97 -11.44
C SER A 25 -3.05 17.21 -10.56
N TRP A 26 -1.75 17.33 -10.88
CA TRP A 26 -0.71 16.68 -10.09
C TRP A 26 -0.75 17.10 -8.61
N GLU A 27 -0.95 18.38 -8.38
CA GLU A 27 -1.05 18.97 -7.05
C GLU A 27 -2.20 18.36 -6.26
N GLN A 28 -3.38 18.21 -6.89
CA GLN A 28 -4.55 17.57 -6.30
C GLN A 28 -4.29 16.10 -5.94
N ILE A 29 -3.63 15.35 -6.83
CA ILE A 29 -3.26 13.95 -6.57
C ILE A 29 -2.34 13.85 -5.37
N VAL A 30 -1.32 14.69 -5.29
CA VAL A 30 -0.37 14.67 -4.16
C VAL A 30 -1.06 15.08 -2.87
N GLU A 31 -1.84 16.15 -2.86
CA GLU A 31 -2.52 16.66 -1.68
C GLU A 31 -3.51 15.63 -1.11
N GLU A 32 -4.31 15.02 -1.97
CA GLU A 32 -5.33 14.04 -1.55
C GLU A 32 -4.74 12.73 -1.07
N HIS A 33 -3.71 12.21 -1.76
CA HIS A 33 -3.25 10.84 -1.54
C HIS A 33 -1.96 10.73 -0.73
N SER A 34 -1.17 11.80 -0.57
CA SER A 34 0.12 11.75 0.13
C SER A 34 0.01 11.25 1.58
N PRO A 35 -0.97 11.68 2.39
CA PRO A 35 -1.08 11.19 3.76
C PRO A 35 -1.34 9.68 3.83
N ARG A 36 -2.11 9.15 2.88
CA ARG A 36 -2.44 7.71 2.83
C ARG A 36 -1.24 6.90 2.37
N VAL A 37 -0.58 7.33 1.30
CA VAL A 37 0.63 6.68 0.78
C VAL A 37 1.72 6.68 1.85
N TYR A 38 1.92 7.78 2.58
CA TYR A 38 2.89 7.86 3.66
C TYR A 38 2.58 6.88 4.81
N ARG A 39 1.31 6.78 5.23
CA ARG A 39 0.91 5.81 6.26
C ARG A 39 1.21 4.38 5.83
N LEU A 40 0.84 4.01 4.60
CA LEU A 40 1.17 2.70 4.04
C LEU A 40 2.68 2.47 3.99
N ALA A 41 3.43 3.43 3.48
CA ALA A 41 4.89 3.38 3.40
C ALA A 41 5.53 3.19 4.79
N TYR A 42 5.04 3.91 5.80
CA TYR A 42 5.53 3.78 7.17
C TYR A 42 5.26 2.38 7.77
N ARG A 43 4.06 1.85 7.58
CA ARG A 43 3.70 0.50 8.04
C ARG A 43 4.56 -0.59 7.39
N LEU A 44 4.91 -0.38 6.12
CA LEU A 44 5.76 -1.30 5.38
C LEU A 44 7.24 -1.18 5.76
N SER A 45 7.76 0.05 5.91
CA SER A 45 9.20 0.30 6.14
C SER A 45 9.62 0.29 7.60
N GLY A 46 8.71 0.66 8.51
CA GLY A 46 8.95 0.67 9.96
C GLY A 46 9.71 1.89 10.48
N ASN A 47 10.11 2.81 9.62
CA ASN A 47 10.81 4.02 10.05
C ASN A 47 10.50 5.21 9.13
N ARG A 48 10.65 6.42 9.68
CA ARG A 48 10.30 7.67 9.01
C ARG A 48 11.09 7.90 7.72
N HIS A 49 12.39 7.71 7.76
CA HIS A 49 13.26 8.00 6.62
C HIS A 49 12.91 7.13 5.41
N ASP A 50 12.86 5.80 5.60
CA ASP A 50 12.45 4.89 4.52
C ASP A 50 11.00 5.15 4.06
N ALA A 51 10.11 5.59 4.95
CA ALA A 51 8.73 5.93 4.59
C ALA A 51 8.64 7.20 3.73
N GLU A 52 9.41 8.23 4.06
CA GLU A 52 9.50 9.47 3.27
C GLU A 52 10.08 9.17 1.88
N ASP A 53 11.17 8.43 1.79
CA ASP A 53 11.79 8.02 0.53
C ASP A 53 10.82 7.18 -0.34
N LEU A 54 10.15 6.20 0.27
CA LEU A 54 9.19 5.36 -0.41
C LEU A 54 7.99 6.16 -0.93
N THR A 55 7.52 7.13 -0.14
CA THR A 55 6.44 8.03 -0.54
C THR A 55 6.83 8.88 -1.74
N GLN A 56 8.00 9.51 -1.71
CA GLN A 56 8.53 10.32 -2.81
C GLN A 56 8.69 9.48 -4.08
N GLU A 57 9.32 8.31 -4.00
CA GLU A 57 9.51 7.43 -5.17
C GLU A 57 8.17 6.95 -5.72
N THR A 58 7.18 6.70 -4.85
CA THR A 58 5.82 6.35 -5.29
C THR A 58 5.24 7.45 -6.16
N PHE A 59 5.26 8.71 -5.73
CA PHE A 59 4.72 9.81 -6.52
C PHE A 59 5.52 10.11 -7.78
N VAL A 60 6.84 9.97 -7.76
CA VAL A 60 7.67 10.04 -8.98
C VAL A 60 7.23 8.96 -9.99
N ARG A 61 6.97 7.75 -9.53
CA ARG A 61 6.52 6.64 -10.39
C ARG A 61 5.11 6.89 -10.91
N VAL A 62 4.20 7.37 -10.07
CA VAL A 62 2.83 7.77 -10.45
C VAL A 62 2.88 8.85 -11.53
N PHE A 63 3.65 9.92 -11.32
CA PHE A 63 3.78 11.00 -12.29
C PHE A 63 4.23 10.51 -13.66
N ARG A 64 5.25 9.66 -13.70
CA ARG A 64 5.80 9.11 -14.96
C ARG A 64 4.83 8.20 -15.70
N SER A 65 3.90 7.56 -14.99
CA SER A 65 2.97 6.58 -15.55
C SER A 65 1.51 7.04 -15.58
N LEU A 66 1.24 8.29 -15.18
CA LEU A 66 -0.12 8.83 -15.13
C LEU A 66 -0.82 8.81 -16.50
N SER A 67 -0.09 9.08 -17.58
CA SER A 67 -0.61 9.04 -18.95
C SER A 67 -1.03 7.64 -19.42
N SER A 68 -0.51 6.58 -18.76
CA SER A 68 -0.85 5.19 -19.04
C SER A 68 -1.86 4.61 -18.04
N TYR A 69 -2.32 5.44 -17.10
CA TYR A 69 -3.33 5.03 -16.13
C TYR A 69 -4.64 4.70 -16.84
N GLN A 70 -5.15 3.51 -16.59
CA GLN A 70 -6.48 3.10 -17.03
C GLN A 70 -7.45 3.22 -15.86
N PRO A 71 -8.69 3.69 -16.09
CA PRO A 71 -9.71 3.82 -15.06
C PRO A 71 -9.91 2.50 -14.30
N GLY A 72 -9.62 2.54 -13.03
CA GLY A 72 -9.80 1.51 -12.01
C GLY A 72 -9.86 2.23 -10.67
N THR A 73 -9.60 1.57 -9.57
CA THR A 73 -9.43 2.29 -8.32
C THR A 73 -8.03 2.90 -8.28
N PHE A 74 -7.95 4.22 -8.30
CA PHE A 74 -6.67 4.95 -8.21
C PHE A 74 -5.90 4.56 -6.94
N GLU A 75 -6.60 4.33 -5.85
CA GLU A 75 -6.04 3.82 -4.60
C GLU A 75 -5.39 2.44 -4.75
N GLY A 76 -6.05 1.50 -5.43
CA GLY A 76 -5.48 0.18 -5.72
C GLY A 76 -4.19 0.27 -6.54
N TRP A 77 -4.12 1.23 -7.46
CA TRP A 77 -2.92 1.52 -8.23
C TRP A 77 -1.79 2.08 -7.36
N LEU A 78 -2.10 3.02 -6.45
CA LEU A 78 -1.14 3.54 -5.46
C LEU A 78 -0.63 2.44 -4.53
N HIS A 79 -1.51 1.58 -4.01
CA HIS A 79 -1.12 0.43 -3.19
C HIS A 79 -0.12 -0.48 -3.95
N ARG A 80 -0.40 -0.76 -5.22
CA ARG A 80 0.46 -1.59 -6.06
C ARG A 80 1.84 -0.97 -6.25
N ILE A 81 1.91 0.32 -6.60
CA ILE A 81 3.19 1.01 -6.80
C ILE A 81 3.99 1.02 -5.51
N THR A 82 3.38 1.49 -4.41
CA THR A 82 4.05 1.62 -3.10
C THR A 82 4.58 0.27 -2.61
N THR A 83 3.74 -0.77 -2.66
CA THR A 83 4.11 -2.09 -2.15
C THR A 83 5.20 -2.75 -3.00
N ASN A 84 5.14 -2.61 -4.33
CA ASN A 84 6.17 -3.15 -5.21
C ASN A 84 7.52 -2.44 -4.99
N LEU A 85 7.54 -1.13 -4.84
CA LEU A 85 8.75 -0.36 -4.52
C LEU A 85 9.36 -0.79 -3.18
N PHE A 86 8.50 -1.00 -2.16
CA PHE A 86 8.94 -1.53 -0.87
C PHE A 86 9.60 -2.92 -1.02
N LEU A 87 8.95 -3.86 -1.69
CA LEU A 87 9.48 -5.22 -1.87
C LEU A 87 10.79 -5.22 -2.68
N ASP A 88 10.89 -4.37 -3.69
CA ASP A 88 12.12 -4.24 -4.50
C ASP A 88 13.26 -3.64 -3.68
N SER A 89 12.97 -2.64 -2.82
CA SER A 89 13.94 -2.08 -1.87
C SER A 89 14.42 -3.12 -0.86
N ALA A 90 13.51 -3.91 -0.30
CA ALA A 90 13.82 -4.98 0.65
C ALA A 90 14.72 -6.05 0.02
N ARG A 91 14.40 -6.49 -1.21
CA ARG A 91 15.23 -7.45 -1.96
C ARG A 91 16.64 -6.90 -2.22
N ARG A 92 16.73 -5.62 -2.60
CA ARG A 92 18.00 -4.95 -2.85
C ARG A 92 18.85 -4.86 -1.59
N LYS A 93 18.26 -4.44 -0.46
CA LYS A 93 18.92 -4.40 0.86
C LYS A 93 19.41 -5.78 1.30
N SER A 94 18.62 -6.84 1.07
CA SER A 94 19.01 -8.22 1.38
C SER A 94 20.18 -8.70 0.53
N ARG A 95 20.19 -8.41 -0.78
CA ARG A 95 21.29 -8.78 -1.68
C ARG A 95 22.60 -8.09 -1.30
N ILE A 96 22.57 -6.77 -1.07
CA ILE A 96 23.75 -6.00 -0.66
C ILE A 96 24.32 -6.56 0.64
N ARG A 97 23.46 -6.92 1.60
CA ARG A 97 23.90 -7.53 2.86
C ARG A 97 24.58 -8.88 2.64
N PHE A 98 24.00 -9.72 1.79
CA PHE A 98 24.60 -11.03 1.46
C PHE A 98 25.95 -10.87 0.78
N GLU A 99 26.10 -9.96 -0.17
CA GLU A 99 27.37 -9.64 -0.83
C GLU A 99 28.42 -9.08 0.13
N ALA A 100 27.99 -8.26 1.13
CA ALA A 100 28.90 -7.66 2.11
C ALA A 100 29.38 -8.62 3.20
N LEU A 101 28.63 -9.68 3.50
CA LEU A 101 28.96 -10.65 4.55
C LEU A 101 29.85 -11.80 4.07
N GLY A 102 30.10 -11.95 2.75
CA GLY A 102 30.87 -13.07 2.21
C GLY A 102 30.18 -14.43 2.44
N GLU A 103 30.64 -15.46 1.76
CA GLU A 103 30.05 -16.81 1.79
C GLU A 103 30.20 -17.59 3.11
N ASP A 104 30.75 -16.98 4.18
CA ASP A 104 31.27 -17.74 5.33
C ASP A 104 30.46 -17.62 6.64
N ASP A 105 29.25 -17.05 6.64
CA ASP A 105 28.44 -17.06 7.86
C ASP A 105 27.01 -17.52 7.58
N GLY A 106 26.78 -18.82 7.84
CA GLY A 106 25.49 -19.45 7.73
C GLY A 106 24.43 -18.76 8.57
N ALA A 107 23.36 -18.39 7.87
CA ALA A 107 21.99 -18.19 8.36
C ALA A 107 21.84 -17.63 9.78
N ARG A 108 22.25 -16.39 10.00
CA ARG A 108 21.72 -15.60 11.11
C ARG A 108 20.77 -14.57 10.54
N LEU A 109 19.48 -14.85 10.65
CA LEU A 109 18.39 -13.88 10.43
C LEU A 109 18.57 -12.76 11.46
N VAL A 110 19.42 -11.78 11.15
CA VAL A 110 19.54 -10.57 11.96
C VAL A 110 18.41 -9.66 11.51
N THR A 111 17.38 -9.58 12.32
CA THR A 111 16.39 -8.53 12.30
C THR A 111 17.09 -7.17 12.23
N PRO A 112 16.73 -6.29 11.29
CA PRO A 112 17.26 -4.92 11.28
C PRO A 112 16.72 -4.18 12.50
N SER A 113 17.55 -4.03 13.52
CA SER A 113 17.27 -3.15 14.64
C SER A 113 17.43 -1.70 14.17
N GLY A 114 16.46 -1.18 13.48
CA GLY A 114 16.25 0.24 13.34
C GLY A 114 15.66 0.77 14.64
N ARG A 115 16.48 1.00 15.66
CA ARG A 115 16.10 1.83 16.81
C ARG A 115 16.03 3.28 16.34
N GLY A 116 14.93 3.63 15.65
CA GLY A 116 14.51 5.01 15.56
C GLY A 116 13.84 5.37 16.88
N THR A 117 14.38 6.34 17.60
CA THR A 117 13.71 7.01 18.71
C THR A 117 12.36 7.49 18.22
N PRO A 118 11.23 7.17 18.90
CA PRO A 118 9.93 7.68 18.49
C PRO A 118 9.90 9.19 18.78
N GLU A 119 10.00 9.99 17.74
CA GLU A 119 9.62 11.41 17.84
C GLU A 119 8.11 11.49 18.05
N ARG A 120 7.74 11.89 19.25
CA ARG A 120 6.37 12.18 19.70
C ARG A 120 5.81 13.35 18.90
N GLY A 121 5.13 13.07 17.78
CA GLY A 121 4.60 14.16 16.97
C GLY A 121 3.35 13.87 16.13
N PHE A 122 2.94 12.61 15.99
CA PHE A 122 1.76 12.24 15.18
C PHE A 122 0.94 11.14 15.88
N GLU A 123 0.46 11.41 17.10
CA GLU A 123 -0.11 10.39 18.00
C GLU A 123 -1.49 9.86 17.63
N HIS A 124 -2.18 10.35 16.63
CA HIS A 124 -3.60 9.96 16.41
C HIS A 124 -3.86 9.08 15.18
N GLN A 125 -2.85 8.66 14.41
CA GLN A 125 -3.04 7.76 13.27
C GLN A 125 -1.96 6.67 13.13
N ASN A 126 -1.02 6.58 14.05
CA ASN A 126 0.03 5.57 14.02
C ASN A 126 -0.42 4.34 14.82
N LEU A 127 -0.17 3.15 14.23
CA LEU A 127 -0.23 1.91 14.98
C LEU A 127 0.63 2.06 16.22
N ASP A 128 0.11 1.52 17.33
CA ASP A 128 0.82 1.41 18.58
C ASP A 128 2.24 0.85 18.33
N TYR A 129 3.23 1.36 19.05
CA TYR A 129 4.64 0.97 18.89
C TYR A 129 4.84 -0.55 18.84
N ASP A 130 4.16 -1.29 19.72
CA ASP A 130 4.26 -2.75 19.77
C ASP A 130 3.78 -3.42 18.49
N VAL A 131 2.70 -2.88 17.88
CA VAL A 131 2.16 -3.40 16.63
C VAL A 131 3.12 -3.11 15.47
N GLN A 132 3.70 -1.91 15.43
CA GLN A 132 4.71 -1.58 14.41
C GLN A 132 5.95 -2.46 14.58
N ALA A 133 6.45 -2.65 15.80
CA ALA A 133 7.59 -3.52 16.07
C ALA A 133 7.31 -4.98 15.68
N ALA A 134 6.08 -5.46 15.91
CA ALA A 134 5.66 -6.80 15.49
C ALA A 134 5.59 -6.93 13.96
N LEU A 135 5.12 -5.89 13.26
CA LEU A 135 5.14 -5.84 11.79
C LEU A 135 6.58 -5.84 11.26
N ASP A 136 7.48 -5.11 11.90
CA ASP A 136 8.89 -5.01 11.50
C ASP A 136 9.66 -6.33 11.65
N ALA A 137 9.22 -7.18 12.56
CA ALA A 137 9.76 -8.53 12.73
C ALA A 137 9.35 -9.51 11.63
N LEU A 138 8.31 -9.21 10.83
CA LEU A 138 7.89 -10.04 9.71
C LEU A 138 8.84 -9.92 8.53
N SER A 139 8.94 -11.01 7.73
CA SER A 139 9.55 -10.88 6.40
C SER A 139 8.79 -9.85 5.55
N PRO A 140 9.47 -9.15 4.62
CA PRO A 140 8.83 -8.12 3.79
C PRO A 140 7.58 -8.64 3.06
N GLU A 141 7.59 -9.87 2.59
CA GLU A 141 6.47 -10.48 1.87
C GLU A 141 5.27 -10.78 2.79
N TYR A 142 5.53 -11.17 4.04
CA TYR A 142 4.47 -11.41 5.03
C TYR A 142 3.88 -10.08 5.51
N ARG A 143 4.75 -9.10 5.78
CA ARG A 143 4.36 -7.75 6.15
C ARG A 143 3.48 -7.12 5.08
N ALA A 144 3.89 -7.13 3.82
CA ALA A 144 3.12 -6.59 2.71
C ALA A 144 1.72 -7.24 2.63
N ALA A 145 1.64 -8.57 2.72
CA ALA A 145 0.37 -9.27 2.60
C ALA A 145 -0.60 -8.94 3.76
N VAL A 146 -0.12 -8.90 5.00
CA VAL A 146 -0.98 -8.62 6.16
C VAL A 146 -1.35 -7.14 6.25
N VAL A 147 -0.45 -6.21 5.90
CA VAL A 147 -0.75 -4.78 5.87
C VAL A 147 -1.85 -4.49 4.84
N LEU A 148 -1.74 -5.03 3.63
CA LEU A 148 -2.75 -4.84 2.59
C LEU A 148 -4.10 -5.45 3.00
N CYS A 149 -4.11 -6.61 3.68
CA CYS A 149 -5.32 -7.28 4.11
C CYS A 149 -5.97 -6.61 5.33
N ASP A 150 -5.21 -6.51 6.43
CA ASP A 150 -5.78 -6.22 7.76
C ASP A 150 -5.81 -4.71 8.06
N ILE A 151 -5.04 -3.91 7.35
CA ILE A 151 -4.95 -2.47 7.57
C ILE A 151 -5.57 -1.69 6.40
N GLU A 152 -5.22 -2.04 5.17
CA GLU A 152 -5.77 -1.36 3.99
C GLU A 152 -7.11 -1.97 3.51
N GLY A 153 -7.52 -3.14 4.04
CA GLY A 153 -8.82 -3.74 3.81
C GLY A 153 -9.01 -4.39 2.43
N LEU A 154 -7.92 -4.70 1.72
CA LEU A 154 -8.00 -5.33 0.41
C LEU A 154 -8.46 -6.79 0.52
N SER A 155 -9.28 -7.22 -0.45
CA SER A 155 -9.62 -8.63 -0.65
C SER A 155 -8.41 -9.46 -1.09
N TYR A 156 -8.49 -10.77 -0.94
CA TYR A 156 -7.39 -11.65 -1.37
C TYR A 156 -7.12 -11.60 -2.87
N GLU A 157 -8.16 -11.36 -3.66
CA GLU A 157 -8.09 -11.17 -5.10
C GLU A 157 -7.32 -9.89 -5.45
N GLU A 158 -7.65 -8.78 -4.79
CA GLU A 158 -6.96 -7.50 -4.97
C GLU A 158 -5.49 -7.59 -4.53
N ILE A 159 -5.21 -8.27 -3.41
CA ILE A 159 -3.84 -8.50 -2.94
C ILE A 159 -3.07 -9.36 -3.94
N ALA A 160 -3.67 -10.41 -4.48
CA ALA A 160 -3.06 -11.26 -5.50
C ALA A 160 -2.68 -10.46 -6.75
N ALA A 161 -3.58 -9.59 -7.22
CA ALA A 161 -3.34 -8.69 -8.35
C ALA A 161 -2.26 -7.64 -8.03
N THR A 162 -2.30 -7.05 -6.82
CA THR A 162 -1.36 -6.03 -6.35
C THR A 162 0.06 -6.59 -6.26
N LEU A 163 0.22 -7.79 -5.68
CA LEU A 163 1.53 -8.41 -5.46
C LEU A 163 2.01 -9.28 -6.65
N GLY A 164 1.17 -9.50 -7.65
CA GLY A 164 1.47 -10.38 -8.79
C GLY A 164 1.71 -11.84 -8.40
N ILE A 165 0.98 -12.36 -7.41
CA ILE A 165 1.13 -13.73 -6.89
C ILE A 165 -0.19 -14.50 -6.91
N LYS A 166 -0.12 -15.83 -6.81
CA LYS A 166 -1.31 -16.68 -6.77
C LYS A 166 -2.08 -16.49 -5.45
N MET A 167 -3.40 -16.58 -5.50
CA MET A 167 -4.29 -16.46 -4.32
C MET A 167 -3.93 -17.43 -3.19
N GLY A 168 -3.52 -18.67 -3.51
CA GLY A 168 -3.04 -19.62 -2.51
C GLY A 168 -1.79 -19.12 -1.76
N THR A 169 -0.91 -18.38 -2.45
CA THR A 169 0.26 -17.73 -1.83
C THR A 169 -0.17 -16.57 -0.92
N VAL A 170 -1.16 -15.77 -1.33
CA VAL A 170 -1.73 -14.72 -0.47
C VAL A 170 -2.26 -15.32 0.84
N ARG A 171 -3.11 -16.33 0.75
CA ARG A 171 -3.67 -17.02 1.94
C ARG A 171 -2.58 -17.54 2.88
N SER A 172 -1.57 -18.21 2.34
CA SER A 172 -0.49 -18.76 3.16
C SER A 172 0.36 -17.68 3.81
N ARG A 173 0.66 -16.58 3.11
CA ARG A 173 1.40 -15.44 3.66
C ARG A 173 0.64 -14.76 4.78
N ILE A 174 -0.65 -14.45 4.58
CA ILE A 174 -1.50 -13.82 5.60
C ILE A 174 -1.63 -14.73 6.82
N HIS A 175 -1.89 -16.02 6.63
CA HIS A 175 -1.99 -16.96 7.73
C HIS A 175 -0.71 -17.02 8.59
N ARG A 176 0.46 -17.10 7.95
CA ARG A 176 1.75 -17.13 8.64
C ARG A 176 2.07 -15.79 9.31
N ALA A 177 1.80 -14.67 8.63
CA ALA A 177 1.96 -13.34 9.20
C ALA A 177 1.12 -13.17 10.48
N ARG A 178 -0.17 -13.52 10.43
CA ARG A 178 -1.07 -13.43 11.59
C ARG A 178 -0.64 -14.36 12.73
N ALA A 179 -0.08 -15.53 12.45
CA ALA A 179 0.46 -16.42 13.47
C ALA A 179 1.66 -15.79 14.19
N GLN A 180 2.60 -15.19 13.44
CA GLN A 180 3.75 -14.49 14.01
C GLN A 180 3.34 -13.25 14.80
N LEU A 181 2.40 -12.43 14.28
CA LEU A 181 1.86 -11.27 15.00
C LEU A 181 1.18 -11.66 16.31
N ARG A 182 0.37 -12.70 16.32
CA ARG A 182 -0.25 -13.21 17.57
C ARG A 182 0.80 -13.60 18.60
N SER A 183 1.86 -14.27 18.18
CA SER A 183 2.96 -14.62 19.08
C SER A 183 3.68 -13.40 19.61
N ALA A 184 4.01 -12.44 18.75
CA ALA A 184 4.71 -11.22 19.14
C ALA A 184 3.88 -10.32 20.08
N LEU A 185 2.55 -10.30 19.92
CA LEU A 185 1.62 -9.45 20.66
C LEU A 185 0.90 -10.20 21.81
N ALA A 186 1.31 -11.44 22.15
CA ALA A 186 0.66 -12.24 23.18
C ALA A 186 0.63 -11.55 24.56
N HIS A 187 1.64 -10.74 24.88
CA HIS A 187 1.72 -9.97 26.11
C HIS A 187 0.55 -8.97 26.28
N ARG A 188 -0.01 -8.46 25.17
CA ARG A 188 -1.14 -7.51 25.22
C ARG A 188 -2.46 -8.20 25.59
N ALA A 189 -2.65 -9.45 25.14
CA ALA A 189 -3.85 -10.22 25.51
C ALA A 189 -3.93 -10.47 27.01
N GLN A 190 -2.79 -10.66 27.66
CA GLN A 190 -2.71 -10.87 29.12
C GLN A 190 -3.00 -9.58 29.91
N SER A 191 -2.74 -8.40 29.34
CA SER A 191 -2.99 -7.13 30.01
C SER A 191 -4.47 -6.73 30.03
N VAL A 192 -5.30 -7.30 29.15
CA VAL A 192 -6.75 -7.01 29.06
C VAL A 192 -7.56 -7.85 30.05
N GLU A 193 -7.04 -9.01 30.49
CA GLU A 193 -7.74 -9.90 31.44
C GLU A 193 -7.57 -9.49 32.91
N VAL A 194 -6.71 -8.51 33.23
CA VAL A 194 -6.38 -8.08 34.60
C VAL A 194 -7.02 -6.73 34.97
N GLY A 195 -7.81 -6.12 34.08
CA GLY A 195 -8.57 -4.88 34.29
C GLY A 195 -10.06 -5.15 34.34
#